data_93fa076dc26a972c27a7ac7c1abae4e8
#
_entry.id   93fa076dc26a972c27a7ac7c1abae4e8
#
_cell.length_a   1.000
_cell.length_b   1.000
_cell.length_c   1.000
_cell.angle_alpha   90.00
_cell.angle_beta   90.00
_cell.angle_gamma   90.00
#
_symmetry.space_group_name_H-M   'P 1'
#
loop_
_entity.id
_entity.type
_entity.pdbx_description
1 polymer ?
#
loop_
_entity_poly.entity_id
_entity_poly.type
_entity_poly.pdbx_seq_one_letter_code
_entity_poly.pdbx_strand_id
1 'polypeptide(L)'
;VMTSATLALGDSFDPMARALGLSLAEQPWKGVDVGSPFDYPRQGILYVAAHLPRPGAGISEAALDEMLALVEASEGGMLGLFSSKRAAQEAAEVLRGATDLSVYAQGDDQLPTLVRAFAEDEAACLVGTLSLWQGVDVPGRTCRLVVIDRIPFPRPDDPVAQARTDAVVAAGGNGFMSVSATHAALLLAQGAGRLIRRSQDRGVVAVLDSRLRTARYGGFLTRTMPALWPTTKPDVVRAALRRLAVRTDAPVEE
;
A
#
# COMPACT_ATOMS: atom_id res chain seq x y z
N VAL A 1 -5.80 -15.23 -22.41
CA VAL A 1 -4.60 -14.82 -21.65
C VAL A 1 -5.01 -13.71 -20.70
N MET A 2 -4.62 -13.84 -19.44
CA MET A 2 -4.82 -12.83 -18.38
C MET A 2 -3.44 -12.39 -17.90
N THR A 3 -3.24 -11.09 -17.73
CA THR A 3 -1.98 -10.52 -17.27
C THR A 3 -2.24 -9.50 -16.16
N SER A 4 -1.47 -9.56 -15.09
CA SER A 4 -1.45 -8.55 -14.02
C SER A 4 -0.20 -8.73 -13.18
N ALA A 5 0.25 -7.68 -12.52
CA ALA A 5 1.33 -7.73 -11.55
C ALA A 5 0.95 -8.44 -10.23
N THR A 6 -0.33 -8.74 -10.02
CA THR A 6 -0.86 -9.31 -8.77
C THR A 6 -1.67 -10.59 -8.99
N LEU A 7 -1.34 -11.39 -10.01
CA LEU A 7 -1.97 -12.68 -10.26
C LEU A 7 -1.45 -13.79 -9.32
N ALA A 8 -0.19 -13.72 -8.93
CA ALA A 8 0.38 -14.60 -7.92
C ALA A 8 0.19 -14.02 -6.51
N LEU A 9 -0.14 -14.87 -5.56
CA LEU A 9 -0.18 -14.56 -4.13
C LEU A 9 0.87 -15.40 -3.42
N GLY A 10 1.98 -14.77 -3.03
CA GLY A 10 3.19 -15.49 -2.74
C GLY A 10 3.66 -16.23 -4.00
N ASP A 11 3.92 -17.53 -3.87
CA ASP A 11 4.40 -18.36 -4.99
C ASP A 11 3.27 -19.13 -5.70
N SER A 12 1.99 -18.77 -5.48
CA SER A 12 0.84 -19.53 -6.01
C SER A 12 -0.13 -18.67 -6.83
N PHE A 13 -0.52 -19.19 -7.99
CA PHE A 13 -1.60 -18.65 -8.82
C PHE A 13 -2.99 -19.23 -8.45
N ASP A 14 -3.06 -20.29 -7.60
CA ASP A 14 -4.31 -20.98 -7.28
C ASP A 14 -5.41 -20.09 -6.69
N PRO A 15 -5.12 -19.13 -5.79
CA PRO A 15 -6.15 -18.25 -5.26
C PRO A 15 -6.83 -17.43 -6.35
N MET A 16 -6.05 -16.94 -7.31
CA MET A 16 -6.56 -16.16 -8.44
C MET A 16 -7.28 -17.05 -9.45
N ALA A 17 -6.73 -18.23 -9.74
CA ALA A 17 -7.38 -19.22 -10.62
C ALA A 17 -8.77 -19.63 -10.11
N ARG A 18 -8.90 -19.84 -8.80
CA ARG A 18 -10.22 -20.09 -8.16
C ARG A 18 -11.14 -18.90 -8.27
N ALA A 19 -10.67 -17.68 -8.00
CA ALA A 19 -11.48 -16.46 -8.08
C ALA A 19 -11.99 -16.20 -9.50
N LEU A 20 -11.26 -16.61 -10.51
CA LEU A 20 -11.60 -16.48 -11.94
C LEU A 20 -12.38 -17.69 -12.50
N GLY A 21 -12.67 -18.69 -11.66
CA GLY A 21 -13.38 -19.90 -12.07
C GLY A 21 -12.56 -20.87 -12.92
N LEU A 22 -11.26 -20.68 -13.05
CA LEU A 22 -10.37 -21.54 -13.86
C LEU A 22 -10.26 -22.96 -13.30
N SER A 23 -10.45 -23.12 -11.99
CA SER A 23 -10.48 -24.44 -11.34
C SER A 23 -11.74 -25.27 -11.69
N LEU A 24 -12.76 -24.63 -12.29
CA LEU A 24 -13.98 -25.29 -12.78
C LEU A 24 -13.94 -25.52 -14.30
N ALA A 25 -12.90 -25.03 -14.97
CA ALA A 25 -12.76 -25.20 -16.43
C ALA A 25 -12.31 -26.62 -16.76
N GLU A 26 -12.85 -27.18 -17.85
CA GLU A 26 -12.45 -28.50 -18.36
C GLU A 26 -11.01 -28.50 -18.90
N GLN A 27 -10.50 -27.33 -19.31
CA GLN A 27 -9.15 -27.19 -19.84
C GLN A 27 -8.16 -26.81 -18.73
N PRO A 28 -6.95 -27.41 -18.73
CA PRO A 28 -5.91 -27.03 -17.76
C PRO A 28 -5.42 -25.61 -18.02
N TRP A 29 -5.26 -24.85 -16.95
CA TRP A 29 -4.63 -23.53 -17.00
C TRP A 29 -3.15 -23.62 -16.57
N LYS A 30 -2.37 -22.62 -16.97
CA LYS A 30 -0.97 -22.49 -16.57
C LYS A 30 -0.68 -21.05 -16.15
N GLY A 31 -0.09 -20.89 -14.97
CA GLY A 31 0.46 -19.62 -14.49
C GLY A 31 1.92 -19.49 -14.90
N VAL A 32 2.33 -18.30 -15.30
CA VAL A 32 3.72 -17.96 -15.62
C VAL A 32 4.08 -16.66 -14.91
N ASP A 33 5.10 -16.69 -14.05
CA ASP A 33 5.72 -15.50 -13.50
C ASP A 33 6.93 -15.16 -14.37
N VAL A 34 6.92 -13.96 -14.93
CA VAL A 34 8.02 -13.45 -15.78
C VAL A 34 9.04 -12.64 -14.96
N GLY A 35 8.85 -12.58 -13.65
CA GLY A 35 9.67 -11.79 -12.74
C GLY A 35 9.39 -10.29 -12.83
N SER A 36 10.21 -9.53 -12.13
CA SER A 36 10.15 -8.06 -12.10
C SER A 36 11.46 -7.46 -12.60
N PRO A 37 11.42 -6.38 -13.40
CA PRO A 37 12.64 -5.66 -13.81
C PRO A 37 13.23 -4.80 -12.67
N PHE A 38 12.56 -4.72 -11.52
CA PHE A 38 12.94 -3.85 -10.41
C PHE A 38 13.75 -4.59 -9.35
N ASP A 39 14.81 -3.95 -8.84
CA ASP A 39 15.59 -4.40 -7.67
C ASP A 39 14.93 -3.82 -6.39
N TYR A 40 13.77 -4.35 -6.04
CA TYR A 40 12.98 -3.86 -4.90
C TYR A 40 13.77 -3.70 -3.59
N PRO A 41 14.65 -4.65 -3.19
CA PRO A 41 15.40 -4.52 -1.93
C PRO A 41 16.35 -3.30 -1.91
N ARG A 42 16.84 -2.86 -3.08
CA ARG A 42 17.73 -1.69 -3.21
C ARG A 42 16.96 -0.40 -3.50
N GLN A 43 15.74 -0.51 -4.01
CA GLN A 43 14.92 0.64 -4.41
C GLN A 43 14.00 1.12 -3.30
N GLY A 44 13.55 0.25 -2.40
CA GLY A 44 12.58 0.67 -1.42
C GLY A 44 12.67 -0.03 -0.08
N ILE A 45 12.07 0.62 0.91
CA ILE A 45 11.96 0.14 2.28
C ILE A 45 10.50 -0.19 2.58
N LEU A 46 10.25 -1.38 3.15
CA LEU A 46 8.99 -1.69 3.81
C LEU A 46 9.13 -1.41 5.30
N TYR A 47 8.55 -0.32 5.76
CA TYR A 47 8.48 0.02 7.16
C TYR A 47 7.16 -0.44 7.77
N VAL A 48 7.25 -1.22 8.85
CA VAL A 48 6.08 -1.57 9.67
C VAL A 48 6.22 -0.89 11.02
N ALA A 49 5.30 0.01 11.34
CA ALA A 49 5.27 0.74 12.61
C ALA A 49 4.79 -0.18 13.75
N ALA A 50 5.63 -1.16 14.11
CA ALA A 50 5.29 -2.23 15.06
C ALA A 50 5.11 -1.73 16.50
N HIS A 51 5.59 -0.52 16.82
CA HIS A 51 5.43 0.13 18.11
C HIS A 51 4.05 0.76 18.31
N LEU A 52 3.29 0.98 17.23
CA LEU A 52 1.95 1.56 17.31
C LEU A 52 0.96 0.59 17.95
N PRO A 53 -0.08 1.10 18.63
CA PRO A 53 -1.18 0.29 19.11
C PRO A 53 -1.90 -0.41 17.94
N ARG A 54 -2.59 -1.51 18.25
CA ARG A 54 -3.43 -2.16 17.23
C ARG A 54 -4.52 -1.20 16.77
N PRO A 55 -4.78 -1.11 15.44
CA PRO A 55 -5.85 -0.26 14.93
C PRO A 55 -7.20 -0.58 15.55
N GLY A 56 -7.88 0.48 16.02
CA GLY A 56 -9.24 0.44 16.57
C GLY A 56 -10.27 1.02 15.60
N ALA A 57 -11.34 1.61 16.13
CA ALA A 57 -12.30 2.40 15.37
C ALA A 57 -11.67 3.76 14.99
N GLY A 58 -11.44 4.02 13.71
CA GLY A 58 -10.75 5.24 13.23
C GLY A 58 -9.23 5.13 13.28
N ILE A 59 -8.54 6.21 12.93
CA ILE A 59 -7.10 6.33 13.03
C ILE A 59 -6.73 6.84 14.43
N SER A 60 -5.66 6.30 15.04
CA SER A 60 -5.21 6.76 16.35
C SER A 60 -4.30 7.98 16.23
N GLU A 61 -4.26 8.82 17.27
CA GLU A 61 -3.35 9.96 17.37
C GLU A 61 -1.90 9.52 17.14
N ALA A 62 -1.46 8.44 17.77
CA ALA A 62 -0.11 7.90 17.59
C ALA A 62 0.19 7.51 16.11
N ALA A 63 -0.82 7.07 15.35
CA ALA A 63 -0.64 6.77 13.93
C ALA A 63 -0.59 8.05 13.08
N LEU A 64 -1.35 9.08 13.45
CA LEU A 64 -1.26 10.41 12.83
C LEU A 64 0.09 11.08 13.10
N ASP A 65 0.59 11.01 14.33
CA ASP A 65 1.91 11.52 14.71
C ASP A 65 3.04 10.83 13.94
N GLU A 66 2.97 9.49 13.82
CA GLU A 66 3.97 8.75 13.05
C GLU A 66 3.90 9.10 11.56
N MET A 67 2.69 9.24 11.01
CA MET A 67 2.50 9.69 9.62
C MET A 67 3.10 11.08 9.42
N LEU A 68 2.82 12.03 10.31
CA LEU A 68 3.34 13.40 10.25
C LEU A 68 4.87 13.40 10.28
N ALA A 69 5.49 12.66 11.21
CA ALA A 69 6.94 12.57 11.31
C ALA A 69 7.59 11.95 10.05
N LEU A 70 6.91 11.04 9.36
CA LEU A 70 7.37 10.49 8.07
C LEU A 70 7.24 11.53 6.95
N VAL A 71 6.14 12.28 6.90
CA VAL A 71 5.90 13.34 5.91
C VAL A 71 6.90 14.49 6.08
N GLU A 72 7.18 14.92 7.30
CA GLU A 72 8.22 15.91 7.61
C GLU A 72 9.60 15.42 7.14
N ALA A 73 9.94 14.15 7.45
CA ALA A 73 11.21 13.58 7.04
C ALA A 73 11.36 13.42 5.53
N SER A 74 10.26 13.26 4.79
CA SER A 74 10.24 13.16 3.33
C SER A 74 10.06 14.51 2.64
N GLU A 75 9.76 15.58 3.37
CA GLU A 75 9.35 16.88 2.78
C GLU A 75 8.20 16.72 1.79
N GLY A 76 7.19 15.95 2.17
CA GLY A 76 6.04 15.60 1.32
C GLY A 76 6.30 14.40 0.38
N GLY A 77 5.76 14.46 -0.85
CA GLY A 77 5.82 13.34 -1.80
C GLY A 77 5.11 12.09 -1.26
N MET A 78 4.01 12.29 -0.51
CA MET A 78 3.30 11.21 0.15
C MET A 78 2.00 10.86 -0.58
N LEU A 79 1.83 9.56 -0.86
CA LEU A 79 0.56 8.94 -1.20
C LEU A 79 0.00 8.22 0.03
N GLY A 80 -1.07 8.76 0.62
CA GLY A 80 -1.75 8.20 1.79
C GLY A 80 -2.94 7.33 1.40
N LEU A 81 -2.89 6.06 1.73
CA LEU A 81 -3.88 5.04 1.41
C LEU A 81 -4.60 4.61 2.69
N PHE A 82 -5.84 5.08 2.84
CA PHE A 82 -6.64 4.88 4.06
C PHE A 82 -7.77 3.88 3.86
N SER A 83 -8.12 3.20 4.94
CA SER A 83 -9.20 2.21 4.97
C SER A 83 -10.60 2.83 5.00
N SER A 84 -10.72 4.12 5.33
CA SER A 84 -11.99 4.84 5.36
C SER A 84 -11.85 6.31 4.93
N LYS A 85 -12.93 6.88 4.39
CA LYS A 85 -12.97 8.31 4.03
C LYS A 85 -12.71 9.20 5.25
N ARG A 86 -13.28 8.84 6.41
CA ARG A 86 -13.09 9.58 7.66
C ARG A 86 -11.61 9.61 8.05
N ALA A 87 -10.91 8.48 8.05
CA ALA A 87 -9.48 8.44 8.39
C ALA A 87 -8.63 9.24 7.39
N ALA A 88 -8.97 9.21 6.09
CA ALA A 88 -8.30 10.03 5.08
C ALA A 88 -8.51 11.53 5.32
N GLN A 89 -9.72 11.95 5.71
CA GLN A 89 -10.02 13.35 6.03
C GLN A 89 -9.30 13.80 7.30
N GLU A 90 -9.36 13.02 8.39
CA GLU A 90 -8.61 13.30 9.64
C GLU A 90 -7.11 13.45 9.35
N ALA A 91 -6.53 12.58 8.53
CA ALA A 91 -5.13 12.69 8.11
C ALA A 91 -4.84 13.96 7.30
N ALA A 92 -5.73 14.34 6.37
CA ALA A 92 -5.59 15.56 5.58
C ALA A 92 -5.64 16.81 6.46
N GLU A 93 -6.55 16.86 7.43
CA GLU A 93 -6.69 17.97 8.38
C GLU A 93 -5.45 18.13 9.25
N VAL A 94 -4.90 17.03 9.76
CA VAL A 94 -3.64 17.04 10.52
C VAL A 94 -2.48 17.57 9.69
N LEU A 95 -2.32 17.08 8.46
CA LEU A 95 -1.26 17.52 7.56
C LEU A 95 -1.38 19.02 7.22
N ARG A 96 -2.60 19.50 6.91
CA ARG A 96 -2.85 20.92 6.61
C ARG A 96 -2.63 21.82 7.81
N GLY A 97 -2.89 21.33 9.03
CA GLY A 97 -2.69 22.11 10.25
C GLY A 97 -1.23 22.12 10.73
N ALA A 98 -0.43 21.13 10.38
CA ALA A 98 0.93 20.95 10.90
C ALA A 98 2.03 21.26 9.87
N THR A 99 1.71 21.41 8.58
CA THR A 99 2.68 21.64 7.52
C THR A 99 2.21 22.72 6.52
N ASP A 100 3.15 23.33 5.81
CA ASP A 100 2.87 24.25 4.69
C ASP A 100 2.79 23.51 3.34
N LEU A 101 2.71 22.19 3.34
CA LEU A 101 2.67 21.36 2.13
C LEU A 101 1.28 21.42 1.46
N SER A 102 1.27 21.26 0.13
CA SER A 102 0.02 21.06 -0.60
C SER A 102 -0.58 19.70 -0.22
N VAL A 103 -1.80 19.70 0.33
CA VAL A 103 -2.49 18.47 0.74
C VAL A 103 -3.79 18.32 -0.04
N TYR A 104 -3.82 17.34 -0.93
CA TYR A 104 -4.97 16.97 -1.73
C TYR A 104 -5.68 15.78 -1.08
N ALA A 105 -6.97 15.93 -0.79
CA ALA A 105 -7.76 14.85 -0.20
C ALA A 105 -8.84 14.38 -1.18
N GLN A 106 -9.10 13.09 -1.21
CA GLN A 106 -10.20 12.53 -1.99
C GLN A 106 -11.54 13.13 -1.56
N GLY A 107 -12.18 13.85 -2.47
CA GLY A 107 -13.43 14.59 -2.23
C GLY A 107 -13.27 16.11 -2.35
N ASP A 108 -12.05 16.63 -2.36
CA ASP A 108 -11.79 18.06 -2.61
C ASP A 108 -12.09 18.42 -4.08
N ASP A 109 -11.82 17.46 -5.00
CA ASP A 109 -12.09 17.61 -6.44
C ASP A 109 -12.24 16.20 -7.07
N GLN A 110 -12.40 16.16 -8.39
CA GLN A 110 -12.41 14.91 -9.16
C GLN A 110 -11.04 14.23 -9.07
N LEU A 111 -11.05 12.89 -8.93
CA LEU A 111 -9.81 12.12 -8.73
C LEU A 111 -8.73 12.39 -9.80
N PRO A 112 -9.04 12.46 -11.11
CA PRO A 112 -8.00 12.75 -12.11
C PRO A 112 -7.34 14.14 -11.92
N THR A 113 -8.09 15.14 -11.46
CA THR A 113 -7.56 16.48 -11.16
C THR A 113 -6.58 16.43 -9.98
N LEU A 114 -6.97 15.75 -8.88
CA LEU A 114 -6.12 15.61 -7.69
C LEU A 114 -4.84 14.83 -8.02
N VAL A 115 -4.93 13.76 -8.81
CA VAL A 115 -3.77 12.97 -9.22
C VAL A 115 -2.81 13.78 -10.07
N ARG A 116 -3.33 14.61 -11.00
CA ARG A 116 -2.51 15.51 -11.82
C ARG A 116 -1.82 16.55 -10.97
N ALA A 117 -2.55 17.24 -10.08
CA ALA A 117 -1.98 18.22 -9.17
C ALA A 117 -0.88 17.61 -8.27
N PHE A 118 -1.10 16.40 -7.75
CA PHE A 118 -0.10 15.64 -7.01
C PHE A 118 1.12 15.31 -7.88
N ALA A 119 0.94 14.94 -9.14
CA ALA A 119 2.04 14.59 -10.04
C ALA A 119 2.92 15.81 -10.41
N GLU A 120 2.35 17.00 -10.41
CA GLU A 120 3.02 18.26 -10.76
C GLU A 120 3.76 18.90 -9.57
N ASP A 121 3.48 18.49 -8.33
CA ASP A 121 4.09 19.02 -7.10
C ASP A 121 4.81 17.90 -6.33
N GLU A 122 6.14 17.86 -6.41
CA GLU A 122 6.97 16.86 -5.72
C GLU A 122 6.86 16.92 -4.19
N ALA A 123 6.44 18.06 -3.63
CA ALA A 123 6.26 18.23 -2.18
C ALA A 123 4.83 17.97 -1.72
N ALA A 124 3.89 17.71 -2.63
CA ALA A 124 2.50 17.50 -2.26
C ALA A 124 2.26 16.18 -1.51
N CYS A 125 1.14 16.13 -0.80
CA CYS A 125 0.56 14.92 -0.22
C CYS A 125 -0.80 14.66 -0.88
N LEU A 126 -1.06 13.41 -1.29
CA LEU A 126 -2.36 12.97 -1.78
C LEU A 126 -2.91 11.88 -0.85
N VAL A 127 -4.09 12.10 -0.28
CA VAL A 127 -4.72 11.16 0.65
C VAL A 127 -6.10 10.71 0.17
N GLY A 128 -6.41 9.44 0.35
CA GLY A 128 -7.72 8.90 0.02
C GLY A 128 -7.86 7.40 0.29
N THR A 129 -8.91 6.82 -0.26
CA THR A 129 -9.30 5.42 0.00
C THR A 129 -8.97 4.50 -1.19
N LEU A 130 -9.63 3.36 -1.26
CA LEU A 130 -9.43 2.30 -2.27
C LEU A 130 -9.37 2.77 -3.73
N SER A 131 -10.07 3.85 -4.09
CA SER A 131 -9.99 4.41 -5.44
C SER A 131 -8.58 4.89 -5.80
N LEU A 132 -7.81 5.38 -4.82
CA LEU A 132 -6.40 5.71 -4.99
C LEU A 132 -5.52 4.45 -5.13
N TRP A 133 -5.86 3.35 -4.44
CA TRP A 133 -5.10 2.11 -4.57
C TRP A 133 -5.11 1.56 -6.00
N GLN A 134 -6.18 1.78 -6.74
CA GLN A 134 -6.39 1.22 -8.09
C GLN A 134 -6.11 2.21 -9.22
N GLY A 135 -6.16 3.52 -8.97
CA GLY A 135 -6.21 4.55 -10.02
C GLY A 135 -5.01 5.49 -10.13
N VAL A 136 -4.11 5.52 -9.14
CA VAL A 136 -2.98 6.46 -9.14
C VAL A 136 -1.77 5.84 -9.81
N ASP A 137 -1.25 6.50 -10.84
CA ASP A 137 0.02 6.19 -11.48
C ASP A 137 0.87 7.45 -11.57
N VAL A 138 1.71 7.67 -10.57
CA VAL A 138 2.61 8.82 -10.47
C VAL A 138 4.03 8.31 -10.30
N PRO A 139 4.78 8.16 -11.40
CA PRO A 139 6.17 7.74 -11.34
C PRO A 139 7.09 8.88 -10.93
N GLY A 140 8.25 8.52 -10.38
CA GLY A 140 9.32 9.47 -10.06
C GLY A 140 9.29 9.96 -8.61
N ARG A 141 9.98 11.07 -8.39
CA ARG A 141 10.23 11.62 -7.04
C ARG A 141 8.98 12.08 -6.29
N THR A 142 7.91 12.37 -7.00
CA THR A 142 6.64 12.81 -6.42
C THR A 142 6.02 11.79 -5.47
N CYS A 143 6.19 10.48 -5.72
CA CYS A 143 5.71 9.43 -4.84
C CYS A 143 6.89 8.70 -4.20
N ARG A 144 7.55 9.31 -3.20
CA ARG A 144 8.66 8.71 -2.44
C ARG A 144 8.25 8.12 -1.09
N LEU A 145 7.03 8.37 -0.66
CA LEU A 145 6.43 7.82 0.55
C LEU A 145 5.01 7.33 0.27
N VAL A 146 4.76 6.05 0.46
CA VAL A 146 3.41 5.48 0.47
C VAL A 146 3.06 5.14 1.92
N VAL A 147 1.99 5.73 2.46
CA VAL A 147 1.50 5.43 3.80
C VAL A 147 0.21 4.61 3.70
N ILE A 148 0.16 3.48 4.38
CA ILE A 148 -1.02 2.62 4.51
C ILE A 148 -1.44 2.64 5.98
N ASP A 149 -2.65 3.16 6.28
CA ASP A 149 -3.12 3.35 7.66
C ASP A 149 -3.27 2.02 8.41
N ARG A 150 -3.81 1.01 7.73
CA ARG A 150 -4.03 -0.34 8.29
C ARG A 150 -4.14 -1.40 7.19
N ILE A 151 -4.07 -2.65 7.61
CA ILE A 151 -4.31 -3.79 6.72
C ILE A 151 -5.74 -3.71 6.18
N PRO A 152 -5.94 -3.66 4.84
CA PRO A 152 -7.24 -3.40 4.21
C PRO A 152 -8.09 -4.68 4.13
N PHE A 153 -8.51 -5.21 5.28
CA PHE A 153 -9.46 -6.32 5.32
C PHE A 153 -10.83 -5.91 4.76
N PRO A 154 -11.59 -6.84 4.16
CA PRO A 154 -12.98 -6.59 3.82
C PRO A 154 -13.76 -6.13 5.04
N ARG A 155 -14.79 -5.32 4.80
CA ARG A 155 -15.67 -4.88 5.87
C ARG A 155 -16.40 -6.10 6.47
N PRO A 156 -16.61 -6.13 7.80
CA PRO A 156 -17.34 -7.23 8.43
C PRO A 156 -18.77 -7.41 7.96
N ASP A 157 -19.37 -6.34 7.44
CA ASP A 157 -20.76 -6.29 6.90
C ASP A 157 -20.82 -6.49 5.37
N ASP A 158 -19.72 -6.92 4.72
CA ASP A 158 -19.73 -7.25 3.29
C ASP A 158 -20.37 -8.62 3.08
N PRO A 159 -21.58 -8.70 2.47
CA PRO A 159 -22.31 -9.95 2.32
C PRO A 159 -21.62 -10.93 1.35
N VAL A 160 -20.87 -10.43 0.37
CA VAL A 160 -20.14 -11.28 -0.57
C VAL A 160 -18.93 -11.92 0.11
N ALA A 161 -18.17 -11.15 0.89
CA ALA A 161 -17.06 -11.67 1.67
C ALA A 161 -17.54 -12.69 2.71
N GLN A 162 -18.68 -12.44 3.37
CA GLN A 162 -19.28 -13.38 4.31
C GLN A 162 -19.69 -14.67 3.63
N ALA A 163 -20.46 -14.63 2.53
CA ALA A 163 -20.89 -15.81 1.81
C ALA A 163 -19.73 -16.68 1.30
N ARG A 164 -18.64 -16.03 0.82
CA ARG A 164 -17.41 -16.72 0.42
C ARG A 164 -16.72 -17.39 1.60
N THR A 165 -16.67 -16.70 2.74
CA THR A 165 -16.11 -17.22 3.98
C THR A 165 -16.85 -18.46 4.44
N ASP A 166 -18.18 -18.41 4.46
CA ASP A 166 -19.05 -19.51 4.87
C ASP A 166 -18.89 -20.74 3.93
N ALA A 167 -18.82 -20.49 2.61
CA ALA A 167 -18.59 -21.55 1.64
C ALA A 167 -17.24 -22.25 1.83
N VAL A 168 -16.16 -21.48 2.12
CA VAL A 168 -14.84 -22.06 2.40
C VAL A 168 -14.85 -22.86 3.69
N VAL A 169 -15.51 -22.37 4.74
CA VAL A 169 -15.64 -23.08 6.03
C VAL A 169 -16.46 -24.35 5.86
N ALA A 170 -17.57 -24.31 5.13
CA ALA A 170 -18.38 -25.50 4.83
C ALA A 170 -17.60 -26.57 4.07
N ALA A 171 -16.62 -26.18 3.25
CA ALA A 171 -15.69 -27.09 2.57
C ALA A 171 -14.50 -27.53 3.44
N GLY A 172 -14.47 -27.20 4.76
CA GLY A 172 -13.40 -27.56 5.69
C GLY A 172 -12.15 -26.68 5.61
N GLY A 173 -12.22 -25.54 4.90
CA GLY A 173 -11.10 -24.61 4.73
C GLY A 173 -11.06 -23.50 5.78
N ASN A 174 -9.98 -22.70 5.73
CA ASN A 174 -9.83 -21.51 6.57
C ASN A 174 -10.41 -20.29 5.86
N GLY A 175 -11.65 -19.92 6.18
CA GLY A 175 -12.36 -18.79 5.56
C GLY A 175 -11.62 -17.46 5.70
N PHE A 176 -11.04 -17.16 6.87
CA PHE A 176 -10.26 -15.94 7.07
C PHE A 176 -9.05 -15.86 6.14
N MET A 177 -8.25 -16.92 6.06
CA MET A 177 -7.06 -16.92 5.20
C MET A 177 -7.42 -16.88 3.72
N SER A 178 -8.42 -17.67 3.32
CA SER A 178 -8.81 -17.79 1.90
C SER A 178 -9.56 -16.59 1.36
N VAL A 179 -10.26 -15.82 2.19
CA VAL A 179 -11.07 -14.68 1.76
C VAL A 179 -10.45 -13.37 2.26
N SER A 180 -10.45 -13.14 3.57
CA SER A 180 -10.07 -11.84 4.13
C SER A 180 -8.58 -11.55 3.98
N ALA A 181 -7.70 -12.50 4.34
CA ALA A 181 -6.26 -12.31 4.23
C ALA A 181 -5.81 -12.24 2.77
N THR A 182 -6.40 -13.06 1.89
CA THR A 182 -6.14 -13.01 0.43
C THR A 182 -6.53 -11.66 -0.16
N HIS A 183 -7.70 -11.13 0.17
CA HIS A 183 -8.15 -9.80 -0.27
C HIS A 183 -7.19 -8.70 0.21
N ALA A 184 -6.85 -8.71 1.50
CA ALA A 184 -5.91 -7.74 2.08
C ALA A 184 -4.52 -7.82 1.44
N ALA A 185 -4.04 -9.03 1.15
CA ALA A 185 -2.75 -9.26 0.48
C ALA A 185 -2.69 -8.62 -0.91
N LEU A 186 -3.75 -8.79 -1.71
CA LEU A 186 -3.86 -8.16 -3.04
C LEU A 186 -3.82 -6.64 -2.95
N LEU A 187 -4.60 -6.05 -2.04
CA LEU A 187 -4.63 -4.60 -1.87
C LEU A 187 -3.28 -4.07 -1.36
N LEU A 188 -2.65 -4.72 -0.38
CA LEU A 188 -1.32 -4.33 0.10
C LEU A 188 -0.28 -4.37 -1.02
N ALA A 189 -0.29 -5.43 -1.85
CA ALA A 189 0.60 -5.54 -3.01
C ALA A 189 0.35 -4.41 -4.03
N GLN A 190 -0.90 -4.08 -4.31
CA GLN A 190 -1.28 -2.96 -5.19
C GLN A 190 -0.84 -1.61 -4.62
N GLY A 191 -1.10 -1.36 -3.34
CA GLY A 191 -0.69 -0.11 -2.66
C GLY A 191 0.83 0.05 -2.62
N ALA A 192 1.55 -0.98 -2.21
CA ALA A 192 3.02 -0.97 -2.19
C ALA A 192 3.63 -0.82 -3.60
N GLY A 193 2.98 -1.40 -4.61
CA GLY A 193 3.37 -1.29 -6.02
C GLY A 193 3.23 0.12 -6.60
N ARG A 194 2.65 1.08 -5.86
CA ARG A 194 2.62 2.51 -6.28
C ARG A 194 3.97 3.19 -6.12
N LEU A 195 4.84 2.68 -5.23
CA LEU A 195 6.12 3.30 -4.93
C LEU A 195 7.14 3.21 -6.07
N ILE A 196 7.33 2.02 -6.63
CA ILE A 196 8.36 1.75 -7.64
C ILE A 196 7.69 1.51 -8.99
N ARG A 197 7.88 2.44 -9.93
CA ARG A 197 7.34 2.45 -11.29
C ARG A 197 8.44 2.48 -12.35
N ARG A 198 9.63 2.98 -11.98
CA ARG A 198 10.81 3.10 -12.82
C ARG A 198 12.04 2.55 -12.09
N SER A 199 13.08 2.23 -12.85
CA SER A 199 14.34 1.71 -12.29
C SER A 199 15.05 2.70 -11.35
N GLN A 200 14.78 3.98 -11.50
CA GLN A 200 15.37 5.04 -10.69
C GLN A 200 14.52 5.40 -9.46
N ASP A 201 13.26 4.95 -9.37
CA ASP A 201 12.40 5.26 -8.23
C ASP A 201 12.99 4.70 -6.94
N ARG A 202 12.88 5.49 -5.88
CA ARG A 202 13.33 5.15 -4.52
C ARG A 202 12.32 5.67 -3.52
N GLY A 203 12.08 4.91 -2.44
CA GLY A 203 11.18 5.40 -1.42
C GLY A 203 10.87 4.41 -0.30
N VAL A 204 9.81 4.73 0.42
CA VAL A 204 9.34 3.98 1.58
C VAL A 204 7.86 3.64 1.43
N VAL A 205 7.49 2.39 1.68
CA VAL A 205 6.13 1.97 2.01
C VAL A 205 6.04 1.83 3.52
N ALA A 206 5.26 2.69 4.17
CA ALA A 206 5.02 2.67 5.61
C ALA A 206 3.63 2.10 5.91
N VAL A 207 3.57 1.01 6.67
CA VAL A 207 2.33 0.40 7.14
C VAL A 207 2.17 0.70 8.62
N LEU A 208 1.14 1.50 8.98
CA LEU A 208 0.87 1.96 10.33
C LEU A 208 0.03 0.95 11.14
N ASP A 209 0.12 -0.31 10.79
CA ASP A 209 -0.59 -1.41 11.43
C ASP A 209 0.40 -2.44 11.98
N SER A 210 0.56 -2.43 13.31
CA SER A 210 1.47 -3.35 14.01
C SER A 210 1.17 -4.82 13.77
N ARG A 211 -0.07 -5.19 13.38
CA ARG A 211 -0.49 -6.57 13.09
C ARG A 211 0.27 -7.16 11.90
N LEU A 212 0.76 -6.32 10.97
CA LEU A 212 1.57 -6.83 9.84
C LEU A 212 2.86 -7.51 10.36
N ARG A 213 3.38 -7.11 11.52
CA ARG A 213 4.54 -7.73 12.15
C ARG A 213 4.17 -8.74 13.24
N THR A 214 3.09 -8.50 13.99
CA THR A 214 2.79 -9.24 15.23
C THR A 214 1.77 -10.37 15.05
N ALA A 215 0.94 -10.34 13.99
CA ALA A 215 -0.07 -11.36 13.76
C ALA A 215 0.49 -12.55 12.96
N ARG A 216 -0.09 -13.74 13.19
CA ARG A 216 0.31 -14.99 12.50
C ARG A 216 0.19 -14.91 10.98
N TYR A 217 -0.78 -14.14 10.47
CA TYR A 217 -0.98 -13.91 9.03
C TYR A 217 -0.05 -12.84 8.43
N GLY A 218 0.64 -12.08 9.26
CA GLY A 218 1.48 -10.97 8.79
C GLY A 218 2.56 -11.40 7.80
N GLY A 219 3.21 -12.57 8.06
CA GLY A 219 4.19 -13.12 7.14
C GLY A 219 3.61 -13.50 5.77
N PHE A 220 2.36 -13.98 5.71
CA PHE A 220 1.67 -14.22 4.44
C PHE A 220 1.45 -12.91 3.68
N LEU A 221 0.92 -11.88 4.35
CA LEU A 221 0.67 -10.57 3.74
C LEU A 221 1.96 -9.92 3.21
N THR A 222 3.03 -9.96 4.01
CA THR A 222 4.32 -9.37 3.63
C THR A 222 4.94 -10.06 2.40
N ARG A 223 4.85 -11.39 2.29
CA ARG A 223 5.39 -12.12 1.13
C ARG A 223 4.66 -11.84 -0.18
N THR A 224 3.43 -11.32 -0.14
CA THR A 224 2.68 -10.93 -1.36
C THR A 224 3.01 -9.52 -1.84
N MET A 225 3.63 -8.70 -1.00
CA MET A 225 4.07 -7.36 -1.37
C MET A 225 5.37 -7.43 -2.20
N PRO A 226 5.72 -6.38 -2.95
CA PRO A 226 7.05 -6.26 -3.54
C PRO A 226 8.14 -6.50 -2.49
N ALA A 227 9.21 -7.20 -2.85
CA ALA A 227 10.28 -7.61 -1.94
C ALA A 227 11.16 -6.44 -1.46
N LEU A 228 10.55 -5.38 -0.94
CA LEU A 228 11.23 -4.21 -0.37
C LEU A 228 12.05 -4.61 0.87
N TRP A 229 13.11 -3.85 1.17
CA TRP A 229 13.93 -4.09 2.36
C TRP A 229 13.12 -3.80 3.65
N PRO A 230 12.92 -4.82 4.54
CA PRO A 230 12.01 -4.66 5.67
C PRO A 230 12.68 -4.04 6.89
N THR A 231 11.97 -3.15 7.60
CA THR A 231 12.41 -2.62 8.90
C THR A 231 11.21 -2.25 9.79
N THR A 232 11.46 -2.22 11.11
CA THR A 232 10.53 -1.69 12.10
C THR A 232 11.11 -0.48 12.85
N LYS A 233 12.27 0.03 12.40
CA LYS A 233 13.01 1.10 13.07
C LYS A 233 12.64 2.46 12.47
N PRO A 234 11.90 3.35 13.16
CA PRO A 234 11.49 4.64 12.63
C PRO A 234 12.68 5.55 12.28
N ASP A 235 13.75 5.55 13.08
CA ASP A 235 14.90 6.41 12.82
C ASP A 235 15.61 6.07 11.50
N VAL A 236 15.70 4.78 11.17
CA VAL A 236 16.27 4.31 9.88
C VAL A 236 15.45 4.83 8.72
N VAL A 237 14.14 4.77 8.84
CA VAL A 237 13.19 5.21 7.80
C VAL A 237 13.25 6.72 7.63
N ARG A 238 13.16 7.48 8.71
CA ARG A 238 13.25 8.95 8.69
C ARG A 238 14.58 9.42 8.10
N ALA A 239 15.69 8.76 8.46
CA ALA A 239 17.00 9.08 7.88
C ALA A 239 17.05 8.77 6.37
N ALA A 240 16.40 7.69 5.90
CA ALA A 240 16.31 7.38 4.48
C ALA A 240 15.45 8.41 3.72
N LEU A 241 14.29 8.79 4.27
CA LEU A 241 13.40 9.79 3.69
C LEU A 241 14.08 11.17 3.57
N ARG A 242 14.79 11.63 4.61
CA ARG A 242 15.57 12.89 4.55
C ARG A 242 16.61 12.87 3.43
N ARG A 243 17.30 11.75 3.20
CA ARG A 243 18.24 11.62 2.06
C ARG A 243 17.56 11.69 0.70
N LEU A 244 16.33 11.18 0.60
CA LEU A 244 15.53 11.26 -0.64
C LEU A 244 14.94 12.66 -0.87
N ALA A 245 14.66 13.41 0.20
CA ALA A 245 14.17 14.78 0.13
C ALA A 245 15.24 15.75 -0.39
N VAL A 246 16.49 15.57 0.02
CA VAL A 246 17.61 16.40 -0.48
C VAL A 246 17.69 16.28 -2.01
N ARG A 247 17.44 17.40 -2.70
CA ARG A 247 17.61 17.48 -4.16
C ARG A 247 19.10 17.35 -4.47
N THR A 248 19.49 16.21 -5.01
CA THR A 248 20.78 16.11 -5.66
C THR A 248 20.60 16.68 -7.05
N ASP A 249 20.94 17.94 -7.25
CA ASP A 249 21.08 18.57 -8.58
C ASP A 249 22.31 18.00 -9.29
N ALA A 250 22.35 16.69 -9.45
CA ALA A 250 23.31 16.06 -10.34
C ALA A 250 22.73 16.10 -11.76
N PRO A 251 23.45 16.69 -12.74
CA PRO A 251 22.99 16.65 -14.12
C PRO A 251 22.83 15.18 -14.54
N VAL A 252 21.71 14.89 -15.16
CA VAL A 252 21.49 13.63 -15.86
C VAL A 252 22.47 13.65 -17.04
N GLU A 253 23.57 12.90 -16.94
CA GLU A 253 24.35 12.57 -18.13
C GLU A 253 23.46 11.70 -19.04
N GLU A 254 23.20 12.21 -20.25
CA GLU A 254 22.47 11.55 -21.33
C GLU A 254 23.15 10.26 -21.81
#